data_185accce1bc8bb0fee769d87b4155073
#
_entry.id   185accce1bc8bb0fee769d87b4155073
#
_cell.length_a   1.000
_cell.length_b   1.000
_cell.length_c   1.000
_cell.angle_alpha   90.00
_cell.angle_beta   90.00
_cell.angle_gamma   90.00
#
_symmetry.space_group_name_H-M   'P 1'
#
loop_
_entity.id
_entity.type
_entity.pdbx_description
1 polymer ?
#
loop_
_entity_poly.entity_id
_entity_poly.type
_entity_poly.pdbx_seq_one_letter_code
_entity_poly.pdbx_strand_id
1 'polypeptide(L)'
;MSNIYGKGAKGKATKLHALIVRSRGRCERCGSRHVLQCAHIISRKYSWTRTDLDNAFCLCASCHRFFTDNPVEFGIFTINEIGDDKFDELIKKRNSIDKFDWDEEADRLNVIAKEKKLL
;
A
#
# COMPACT_ATOMS: atom_id res chain seq x y z
N MET A 1 0.46 -23.50 5.33
CA MET A 1 0.04 -22.12 5.57
C MET A 1 -0.04 -21.36 4.27
N SER A 2 -1.14 -20.72 3.98
CA SER A 2 -1.21 -19.91 2.78
C SER A 2 -0.38 -18.64 2.94
N ASN A 3 0.33 -18.26 1.89
CA ASN A 3 1.11 -17.03 1.87
C ASN A 3 0.25 -15.91 1.27
N ILE A 4 -0.34 -15.08 2.12
CA ILE A 4 -1.25 -14.00 1.69
C ILE A 4 -0.55 -12.90 0.89
N TYR A 5 0.78 -12.84 0.94
CA TYR A 5 1.56 -11.82 0.22
C TYR A 5 2.06 -12.31 -1.14
N GLY A 6 2.00 -13.62 -1.40
CA GLY A 6 2.57 -14.24 -2.59
C GLY A 6 3.90 -14.91 -2.30
N LYS A 7 4.53 -15.45 -3.33
CA LYS A 7 5.79 -16.20 -3.24
C LYS A 7 6.95 -15.39 -3.78
N GLY A 8 8.18 -15.78 -3.39
CA GLY A 8 9.42 -15.22 -3.90
C GLY A 8 9.59 -13.74 -3.60
N ALA A 9 10.27 -13.04 -4.51
CA ALA A 9 10.57 -11.62 -4.35
C ALA A 9 9.32 -10.75 -4.32
N LYS A 10 8.31 -11.10 -5.12
CA LYS A 10 7.02 -10.41 -5.12
C LYS A 10 6.35 -10.48 -3.75
N GLY A 11 6.33 -11.65 -3.14
CA GLY A 11 5.76 -11.83 -1.81
C GLY A 11 6.55 -11.07 -0.75
N LYS A 12 7.88 -11.11 -0.83
CA LYS A 12 8.75 -10.37 0.08
C LYS A 12 8.51 -8.87 -0.03
N ALA A 13 8.46 -8.33 -1.25
CA ALA A 13 8.20 -6.92 -1.49
C ALA A 13 6.83 -6.50 -0.94
N THR A 14 5.80 -7.30 -1.17
CA THR A 14 4.44 -7.02 -0.69
C THR A 14 4.39 -6.99 0.84
N LYS A 15 5.05 -7.93 1.49
CA LYS A 15 5.13 -7.97 2.96
C LYS A 15 5.86 -6.75 3.53
N LEU A 16 6.99 -6.37 2.92
CA LEU A 16 7.75 -5.20 3.33
C LEU A 16 6.95 -3.92 3.14
N HIS A 17 6.27 -3.79 2.01
CA HIS A 17 5.39 -2.66 1.73
C HIS A 17 4.34 -2.50 2.84
N ALA A 18 3.62 -3.58 3.17
CA ALA A 18 2.61 -3.55 4.21
C ALA A 18 3.20 -3.17 5.58
N LEU A 19 4.38 -3.70 5.90
CA LEU A 19 5.08 -3.38 7.15
C LEU A 19 5.41 -1.88 7.22
N ILE A 20 5.96 -1.32 6.14
CA ILE A 20 6.32 0.10 6.08
C ILE A 20 5.07 0.98 6.20
N VAL A 21 4.00 0.66 5.49
CA VAL A 21 2.75 1.41 5.56
C VAL A 21 2.19 1.39 7.00
N ARG A 22 2.13 0.21 7.63
CA ARG A 22 1.65 0.10 9.01
C ARG A 22 2.53 0.84 10.02
N SER A 23 3.82 1.03 9.71
CA SER A 23 4.74 1.74 10.58
C SER A 23 4.42 3.23 10.72
N ARG A 24 3.51 3.77 9.90
CA ARG A 24 3.01 5.12 10.05
C ARG A 24 2.35 5.32 11.43
N GLY A 25 1.89 4.23 12.04
CA GLY A 25 1.57 4.17 13.46
C GLY A 25 0.18 4.66 13.86
N ARG A 26 -0.59 5.17 12.91
CA ARG A 26 -1.95 5.64 13.21
C ARG A 26 -2.82 5.58 11.96
N CYS A 27 -4.12 5.35 12.17
CA CYS A 27 -5.10 5.36 11.08
C CYS A 27 -5.17 6.76 10.46
N GLU A 28 -4.98 6.83 9.15
CA GLU A 28 -4.99 8.11 8.44
C GLU A 28 -6.39 8.71 8.31
N ARG A 29 -7.44 7.97 8.67
CA ARG A 29 -8.81 8.47 8.69
C ARG A 29 -9.27 8.94 10.07
N CYS A 30 -9.09 8.11 11.10
CA CYS A 30 -9.65 8.41 12.43
C CYS A 30 -8.60 8.60 13.52
N GLY A 31 -7.32 8.36 13.23
CA GLY A 31 -6.23 8.53 14.19
C GLY A 31 -6.04 7.39 15.18
N SER A 32 -6.85 6.32 15.11
CA SER A 32 -6.69 5.15 15.98
C SER A 32 -5.32 4.51 15.79
N ARG A 33 -4.77 3.96 16.87
CA ARG A 33 -3.49 3.24 16.87
C ARG A 33 -3.69 1.73 16.96
N HIS A 34 -4.94 1.27 16.93
CA HIS A 34 -5.27 -0.15 17.12
C HIS A 34 -5.57 -0.84 15.79
N VAL A 35 -5.01 -2.05 15.62
CA VAL A 35 -5.26 -2.94 14.48
C VAL A 35 -5.07 -2.22 13.14
N LEU A 36 -3.86 -1.72 12.92
CA LEU A 36 -3.52 -0.99 11.70
C LEU A 36 -3.27 -1.95 10.54
N GLN A 37 -3.79 -1.59 9.38
CA GLN A 37 -3.73 -2.39 8.17
C GLN A 37 -3.29 -1.53 6.98
N CYS A 38 -2.67 -2.20 6.00
CA CYS A 38 -2.29 -1.57 4.73
C CYS A 38 -3.48 -1.63 3.78
N ALA A 39 -4.05 -0.49 3.44
CA ALA A 39 -5.20 -0.39 2.55
C ALA A 39 -4.77 0.16 1.20
N HIS A 40 -4.79 -0.67 0.16
CA HIS A 40 -4.40 -0.27 -1.19
C HIS A 40 -5.43 0.67 -1.82
N ILE A 41 -4.95 1.70 -2.52
CA ILE A 41 -5.79 2.60 -3.31
C ILE A 41 -6.14 1.92 -4.62
N ILE A 42 -5.13 1.54 -5.41
CA ILE A 42 -5.28 0.75 -6.62
C ILE A 42 -5.03 -0.72 -6.27
N SER A 43 -5.86 -1.61 -6.83
CA SER A 43 -5.81 -3.04 -6.55
C SER A 43 -4.40 -3.63 -6.65
N ARG A 44 -4.09 -4.55 -5.73
CA ARG A 44 -2.81 -5.29 -5.71
C ARG A 44 -2.54 -6.11 -6.96
N LYS A 45 -3.53 -6.31 -7.81
CA LYS A 45 -3.32 -7.06 -9.06
C LYS A 45 -2.42 -6.35 -10.06
N TYR A 46 -2.23 -5.03 -9.92
CA TYR A 46 -1.39 -4.23 -10.80
C TYR A 46 0.02 -4.14 -10.24
N SER A 47 0.99 -4.78 -10.92
CA SER A 47 2.36 -4.91 -10.42
C SER A 47 3.04 -3.57 -10.13
N TRP A 48 2.91 -2.61 -11.03
CA TRP A 48 3.64 -1.34 -10.94
C TRP A 48 3.21 -0.46 -9.76
N THR A 49 2.00 -0.64 -9.24
CA THR A 49 1.53 0.12 -8.09
C THR A 49 1.37 -0.70 -6.83
N ARG A 50 1.48 -2.03 -6.93
CA ARG A 50 1.25 -2.94 -5.80
C ARG A 50 2.04 -2.59 -4.55
N THR A 51 3.31 -2.21 -4.71
CA THR A 51 4.19 -1.89 -3.57
C THR A 51 4.67 -0.44 -3.57
N ASP A 52 3.98 0.41 -4.30
CA ASP A 52 4.21 1.86 -4.25
C ASP A 52 3.70 2.38 -2.90
N LEU A 53 4.58 3.06 -2.15
CA LEU A 53 4.22 3.57 -0.83
C LEU A 53 3.14 4.65 -0.89
N ASP A 54 2.98 5.31 -2.03
CA ASP A 54 1.90 6.28 -2.25
C ASP A 54 0.56 5.62 -2.58
N ASN A 55 0.57 4.32 -2.90
CA ASN A 55 -0.64 3.58 -3.28
C ASN A 55 -1.31 2.89 -2.11
N ALA A 56 -1.13 3.39 -0.90
CA ALA A 56 -1.74 2.77 0.27
C ALA A 56 -1.93 3.75 1.40
N PHE A 57 -2.97 3.52 2.17
CA PHE A 57 -3.19 4.19 3.44
C PHE A 57 -2.97 3.21 4.60
N CYS A 58 -2.51 3.74 5.73
CA CYS A 58 -2.54 3.04 6.99
C CYS A 58 -3.92 3.28 7.60
N LEU A 59 -4.74 2.26 7.69
CA LEU A 59 -6.10 2.38 8.24
C LEU A 59 -6.30 1.35 9.35
N CYS A 60 -7.06 1.72 10.39
CA CYS A 60 -7.49 0.73 11.37
C CYS A 60 -8.49 -0.22 10.73
N ALA A 61 -8.67 -1.41 11.33
CA ALA A 61 -9.57 -2.42 10.78
C ALA A 61 -10.98 -1.89 10.49
N SER A 62 -11.50 -1.07 11.39
CA SER A 62 -12.84 -0.48 11.25
C SER A 62 -12.94 0.46 10.04
N CYS A 63 -11.98 1.37 9.87
CA CYS A 63 -11.98 2.29 8.74
C CYS A 63 -11.69 1.57 7.42
N HIS A 64 -10.81 0.58 7.43
CA HIS A 64 -10.52 -0.23 6.26
C HIS A 64 -11.80 -0.95 5.79
N ARG A 65 -12.53 -1.55 6.73
CA ARG A 65 -13.79 -2.22 6.43
C ARG A 65 -14.84 -1.24 5.91
N PHE A 66 -14.95 -0.06 6.54
CA PHE A 66 -15.89 0.99 6.10
C PHE A 66 -15.64 1.33 4.62
N PHE A 67 -14.39 1.58 4.24
CA PHE A 67 -14.06 1.94 2.86
C PHE A 67 -14.20 0.76 1.89
N THR A 68 -14.00 -0.48 2.35
CA THR A 68 -14.23 -1.66 1.53
C THR A 68 -15.71 -1.77 1.18
N ASP A 69 -16.58 -1.48 2.15
CA ASP A 69 -18.03 -1.52 1.95
C ASP A 69 -18.57 -0.27 1.25
N ASN A 70 -17.81 0.81 1.23
CA ASN A 70 -18.22 2.11 0.70
C ASN A 70 -17.16 2.68 -0.26
N PRO A 71 -17.00 2.10 -1.46
CA PRO A 71 -15.93 2.50 -2.39
C PRO A 71 -16.03 3.93 -2.90
N VAL A 72 -17.23 4.51 -2.99
CA VAL A 72 -17.38 5.91 -3.40
C VAL A 72 -16.76 6.83 -2.35
N GLU A 73 -17.03 6.57 -1.07
CA GLU A 73 -16.47 7.31 0.04
C GLU A 73 -14.94 7.15 0.08
N PHE A 74 -14.44 5.97 -0.24
CA PHE A 74 -13.00 5.73 -0.32
C PHE A 74 -12.36 6.58 -1.43
N GLY A 75 -13.02 6.68 -2.58
CA GLY A 75 -12.55 7.52 -3.68
C GLY A 75 -12.46 8.99 -3.28
N ILE A 76 -13.50 9.50 -2.60
CA ILE A 76 -13.52 10.89 -2.12
C ILE A 76 -12.41 11.12 -1.10
N PHE A 77 -12.27 10.22 -0.13
CA PHE A 77 -11.19 10.28 0.86
C PHE A 77 -9.82 10.31 0.20
N THR A 78 -9.61 9.42 -0.77
CA THR A 78 -8.34 9.31 -1.48
C THR A 78 -7.98 10.62 -2.16
N ILE A 79 -8.88 11.20 -2.95
CA ILE A 79 -8.60 12.45 -3.67
C ILE A 79 -8.33 13.60 -2.69
N ASN A 80 -9.08 13.65 -1.59
CA ASN A 80 -8.87 14.69 -0.58
C ASN A 80 -7.51 14.56 0.12
N GLU A 81 -7.01 13.32 0.31
CA GLU A 81 -5.76 13.10 1.01
C GLU A 81 -4.53 13.24 0.12
N ILE A 82 -4.56 12.69 -1.09
CA ILE A 82 -3.37 12.66 -1.95
C ILE A 82 -3.42 13.68 -3.08
N GLY A 83 -4.59 14.19 -3.43
CA GLY A 83 -4.79 15.15 -4.52
C GLY A 83 -4.90 14.50 -5.88
N ASP A 84 -5.44 15.25 -6.84
CA ASP A 84 -5.68 14.77 -8.20
C ASP A 84 -4.39 14.40 -8.93
N ASP A 85 -3.34 15.23 -8.80
CA ASP A 85 -2.08 15.01 -9.50
C ASP A 85 -1.42 13.70 -9.11
N LYS A 86 -1.35 13.42 -7.81
CA LYS A 86 -0.77 12.17 -7.32
C LYS A 86 -1.61 10.98 -7.76
N PHE A 87 -2.92 11.11 -7.72
CA PHE A 87 -3.81 10.05 -8.17
C PHE A 87 -3.61 9.75 -9.66
N ASP A 88 -3.49 10.79 -10.48
CA ASP A 88 -3.24 10.63 -11.92
C ASP A 88 -1.89 9.95 -12.18
N GLU A 89 -0.85 10.30 -11.40
CA GLU A 89 0.45 9.63 -11.48
C GLU A 89 0.34 8.13 -11.18
N LEU A 90 -0.43 7.77 -10.15
CA LEU A 90 -0.66 6.36 -9.81
C LEU A 90 -1.38 5.63 -10.93
N ILE A 91 -2.40 6.24 -11.54
CA ILE A 91 -3.12 5.64 -12.66
C ILE A 91 -2.19 5.40 -13.85
N LYS A 92 -1.35 6.36 -14.19
CA LYS A 92 -0.36 6.22 -15.28
C LYS A 92 0.60 5.08 -14.98
N LYS A 93 1.11 5.02 -13.76
CA LYS A 93 2.04 3.97 -13.32
C LYS A 93 1.37 2.59 -13.38
N ARG A 94 0.12 2.49 -12.94
CA ARG A 94 -0.65 1.25 -13.01
C ARG A 94 -0.73 0.69 -14.43
N ASN A 95 -0.85 1.58 -15.41
CA ASN A 95 -1.05 1.20 -16.81
C ASN A 95 0.23 0.78 -17.54
N SER A 96 1.38 0.80 -16.86
CA SER A 96 2.63 0.35 -17.47
C SER A 96 2.52 -1.12 -17.88
N ILE A 97 2.97 -1.42 -19.10
CA ILE A 97 3.00 -2.78 -19.65
C ILE A 97 4.39 -3.40 -19.52
N ASP A 98 5.37 -2.65 -19.04
CA ASP A 98 6.73 -3.13 -18.87
C ASP A 98 6.79 -4.17 -17.74
N LYS A 99 7.74 -5.10 -17.85
CA LYS A 99 7.95 -6.09 -16.81
C LYS A 99 8.47 -5.41 -15.54
N PHE A 100 7.84 -5.72 -14.41
CA PHE A 100 8.24 -5.18 -13.12
C PHE A 100 9.33 -6.06 -12.49
N ASP A 101 10.41 -5.43 -12.02
CA ASP A 101 11.53 -6.13 -11.39
C ASP A 101 11.27 -6.28 -9.88
N TRP A 102 10.76 -7.45 -9.49
CA TRP A 102 10.44 -7.73 -8.09
C TRP A 102 11.67 -7.91 -7.21
N ASP A 103 12.79 -8.38 -7.76
CA ASP A 103 14.03 -8.52 -6.99
C ASP A 103 14.58 -7.15 -6.58
N GLU A 104 14.63 -6.22 -7.53
CA GLU A 104 15.05 -4.85 -7.25
C GLU A 104 14.09 -4.17 -6.26
N GLU A 105 12.80 -4.36 -6.44
CA GLU A 105 11.79 -3.78 -5.56
C GLU A 105 11.90 -4.31 -4.12
N ALA A 106 12.08 -5.62 -3.96
CA ALA A 106 12.26 -6.22 -2.63
C ALA A 106 13.51 -5.65 -1.94
N ASP A 107 14.60 -5.48 -2.69
CA ASP A 107 15.83 -4.90 -2.15
C ASP A 107 15.63 -3.44 -1.73
N ARG A 108 14.96 -2.66 -2.55
CA ARG A 108 14.66 -1.25 -2.27
C ARG A 108 13.83 -1.11 -0.99
N LEU A 109 12.77 -1.90 -0.86
CA LEU A 109 11.91 -1.86 0.31
C LEU A 109 12.61 -2.39 1.56
N ASN A 110 13.49 -3.37 1.40
CA ASN A 110 14.29 -3.89 2.51
C ASN A 110 15.21 -2.80 3.10
N VAL A 111 15.83 -2.00 2.24
CA VAL A 111 16.66 -0.87 2.68
C VAL A 111 15.81 0.14 3.46
N ILE A 112 14.64 0.50 2.94
CA ILE A 112 13.73 1.45 3.60
C ILE A 112 13.32 0.90 4.98
N ALA A 113 12.93 -0.36 5.05
CA ALA A 113 12.52 -0.99 6.31
C ALA A 113 13.63 -1.01 7.35
N LYS A 114 14.87 -1.27 6.93
CA LYS A 114 16.04 -1.23 7.82
C LYS A 114 16.30 0.18 8.32
N GLU A 115 16.25 1.18 7.45
CA GLU A 115 16.45 2.58 7.83
C GLU A 115 15.41 3.03 8.86
N LYS A 116 14.19 2.51 8.75
CA LYS A 116 13.11 2.78 9.70
C LYS A 116 13.17 1.89 10.94
N LYS A 117 14.17 1.02 11.04
CA LYS A 117 14.36 0.09 12.16
C LYS A 117 13.17 -0.86 12.35
N LEU A 118 12.60 -1.34 11.25
CA LEU A 118 11.48 -2.28 11.27
C LEU A 118 11.93 -3.74 11.13
N LEU A 119 13.21 -3.95 10.84
CA LEU A 119 13.79 -5.27 10.70
C LEU A 119 14.92 -5.46 11.72
#